data_9206e3249580df7c17cbeead4140e467
#
_entry.id   9206e3249580df7c17cbeead4140e467
#
_cell.length_a   1.000
_cell.length_b   1.000
_cell.length_c   1.000
_cell.angle_alpha   90.00
_cell.angle_beta   90.00
_cell.angle_gamma   90.00
#
_symmetry.space_group_name_H-M   'P 1'
#
loop_
_entity.id
_entity.type
_entity.pdbx_description
1 polymer ?
#
loop_
_entity_poly.entity_id
_entity_poly.type
_entity_poly.pdbx_seq_one_letter_code
_entity_poly.pdbx_strand_id
1 'polypeptide(L)'
;MPVNFFATIFQTLLRNKEKELIRWPAEEGSSKNYTGHELLEKIGAIRMALLNQHITPSQPVLLAVPVSIDLICALLAIQAIGAVPVLPPAKAGAGGLLKVIRDRKIRFVVIARSPNLLRRTAAWMKNFKFIMIHGLPEVHQEILVTDVPPAQPALVSHSSGSTGAAKAVYRSHAVLLAQHQVLKETFPPWPDQVDFPLFPNILLHNLAAGTTSVLPDIPRFELSKVDPAVIAGQLIREGIHTLTGNVYYFKKLLAYFEQHALYFLCVQAIGIGGSPVPELLALSLKKIFPRATIFIIYGSSEAEPIAVRMVGDEPVHPLAGYKVGTVSKHIQLALAPAGEVVVAGKRYPVGEITIKGPHVAISTGTEALGTGDFGYLDEHNELCLTARKGNELICKGLQHYQLEQALMQDQRVERAAAIVRKDGFHLYVQGNIGEQEISNILKKWIDISVIKSISKRNRIPVDQRHLSKILYNKVR
;
A
#
# COMPACT_ATOMS: atom_id res chain seq x y z
N MET A 1 29.48 7.76 -3.15
CA MET A 1 28.98 6.42 -2.84
C MET A 1 28.03 5.99 -3.94
N PRO A 2 28.05 4.75 -4.41
CA PRO A 2 27.10 4.27 -5.40
C PRO A 2 25.69 4.45 -4.88
N VAL A 3 24.83 5.05 -5.69
CA VAL A 3 23.44 5.32 -5.31
C VAL A 3 22.57 4.31 -6.03
N ASN A 4 22.63 3.06 -5.57
CA ASN A 4 21.73 2.01 -6.05
C ASN A 4 21.00 1.41 -4.84
N PHE A 5 19.66 1.47 -4.82
CA PHE A 5 18.87 0.90 -3.72
C PHE A 5 19.16 -0.58 -3.50
N PHE A 6 19.39 -1.33 -4.58
CA PHE A 6 19.77 -2.73 -4.46
C PHE A 6 21.10 -2.91 -3.69
N ALA A 7 22.05 -1.96 -3.74
CA ALA A 7 23.30 -2.07 -3.00
C ALA A 7 23.06 -2.23 -1.47
N THR A 8 22.05 -1.54 -0.93
CA THR A 8 21.67 -1.69 0.48
C THR A 8 21.15 -3.10 0.77
N ILE A 9 20.27 -3.61 -0.09
CA ILE A 9 19.74 -4.98 0.02
C ILE A 9 20.87 -5.99 -0.15
N PHE A 10 21.73 -5.83 -1.15
CA PHE A 10 22.85 -6.71 -1.44
C PHE A 10 23.79 -6.87 -0.23
N GLN A 11 24.18 -5.75 0.39
CA GLN A 11 25.00 -5.78 1.60
C GLN A 11 24.31 -6.50 2.76
N THR A 12 23.01 -6.35 2.87
CA THR A 12 22.21 -7.03 3.90
C THR A 12 22.11 -8.53 3.64
N LEU A 13 21.92 -8.96 2.38
CA LEU A 13 21.92 -10.38 2.00
C LEU A 13 23.29 -11.02 2.26
N LEU A 14 24.40 -10.33 1.96
CA LEU A 14 25.75 -10.83 2.23
C LEU A 14 26.03 -11.03 3.73
N ARG A 15 25.51 -10.14 4.59
CA ARG A 15 25.67 -10.26 6.04
C ARG A 15 24.80 -11.36 6.65
N ASN A 16 23.69 -11.69 5.99
CA ASN A 16 22.67 -12.62 6.47
C ASN A 16 22.56 -13.86 5.58
N LYS A 17 23.69 -14.39 5.10
CA LYS A 17 23.71 -15.53 4.15
C LYS A 17 22.91 -16.73 4.63
N GLU A 18 23.05 -17.09 5.90
CA GLU A 18 22.39 -18.25 6.49
C GLU A 18 21.03 -17.94 7.14
N LYS A 19 20.67 -16.65 7.25
CA LYS A 19 19.40 -16.23 7.84
C LYS A 19 18.27 -16.37 6.83
N GLU A 20 17.15 -16.95 7.27
CA GLU A 20 15.91 -16.94 6.51
C GLU A 20 15.36 -15.52 6.46
N LEU A 21 15.30 -14.93 5.27
CA LEU A 21 14.81 -13.56 5.07
C LEU A 21 13.41 -13.52 4.45
N ILE A 22 13.03 -14.58 3.73
CA ILE A 22 11.68 -14.74 3.19
C ILE A 22 11.17 -16.14 3.50
N ARG A 23 9.98 -16.24 4.08
CA ARG A 23 9.17 -17.45 4.17
C ARG A 23 7.99 -17.30 3.22
N TRP A 24 8.01 -18.10 2.15
CA TRP A 24 7.00 -18.07 1.10
C TRP A 24 5.97 -19.18 1.32
N PRO A 25 4.65 -18.93 1.21
CA PRO A 25 3.64 -19.97 1.31
C PRO A 25 3.86 -21.08 0.26
N ALA A 26 3.82 -22.34 0.70
CA ALA A 26 3.93 -23.54 -0.11
C ALA A 26 2.68 -24.40 0.06
N GLU A 27 2.65 -25.57 -0.57
CA GLU A 27 1.52 -26.49 -0.48
C GLU A 27 1.29 -26.99 0.96
N GLU A 28 0.05 -27.41 1.26
CA GLU A 28 -0.36 -27.99 2.55
C GLU A 28 -0.12 -27.09 3.78
N GLY A 29 -0.13 -25.77 3.60
CA GLY A 29 0.05 -24.83 4.68
C GLY A 29 1.49 -24.72 5.20
N SER A 30 2.47 -25.31 4.52
CA SER A 30 3.89 -25.15 4.80
C SER A 30 4.44 -23.83 4.23
N SER A 31 5.68 -23.50 4.59
CA SER A 31 6.45 -22.39 4.00
C SER A 31 7.73 -22.89 3.38
N LYS A 32 8.08 -22.36 2.21
CA LYS A 32 9.41 -22.50 1.64
C LYS A 32 10.24 -21.31 2.09
N ASN A 33 11.33 -21.58 2.78
CA ASN A 33 12.22 -20.59 3.32
C ASN A 33 13.31 -20.24 2.29
N TYR A 34 13.69 -18.97 2.27
CA TYR A 34 14.77 -18.47 1.42
C TYR A 34 15.74 -17.68 2.28
N THR A 35 16.97 -18.16 2.32
CA THR A 35 18.09 -17.50 3.00
C THR A 35 18.69 -16.37 2.16
N GLY A 36 19.54 -15.55 2.77
CA GLY A 36 20.26 -14.52 2.04
C GLY A 36 21.11 -15.10 0.91
N HIS A 37 21.70 -16.30 1.12
CA HIS A 37 22.48 -17.01 0.11
C HIS A 37 21.61 -17.44 -1.08
N GLU A 38 20.51 -18.14 -0.85
CA GLU A 38 19.61 -18.59 -1.91
C GLU A 38 19.00 -17.43 -2.73
N LEU A 39 18.73 -16.30 -2.05
CA LEU A 39 18.28 -15.08 -2.74
C LEU A 39 19.37 -14.52 -3.65
N LEU A 40 20.63 -14.49 -3.18
CA LEU A 40 21.77 -14.03 -3.99
C LEU A 40 22.01 -14.92 -5.21
N GLU A 41 21.93 -16.24 -5.08
CA GLU A 41 22.07 -17.18 -6.20
C GLU A 41 20.98 -16.93 -7.25
N LYS A 42 19.72 -16.83 -6.84
CA LYS A 42 18.61 -16.53 -7.75
C LYS A 42 18.76 -15.17 -8.45
N ILE A 43 19.15 -14.15 -7.70
CA ILE A 43 19.39 -12.81 -8.24
C ILE A 43 20.56 -12.84 -9.24
N GLY A 44 21.64 -13.55 -8.91
CA GLY A 44 22.80 -13.73 -9.76
C GLY A 44 22.47 -14.42 -11.09
N ALA A 45 21.74 -15.53 -11.04
CA ALA A 45 21.29 -16.26 -12.22
C ALA A 45 20.43 -15.39 -13.16
N ILE A 46 19.46 -14.66 -12.61
CA ILE A 46 18.60 -13.77 -13.38
C ILE A 46 19.43 -12.58 -13.95
N ARG A 47 20.33 -12.01 -13.16
CA ARG A 47 21.24 -10.96 -13.59
C ARG A 47 22.06 -11.38 -14.81
N MET A 48 22.60 -12.58 -14.81
CA MET A 48 23.35 -13.12 -15.95
C MET A 48 22.46 -13.27 -17.19
N ALA A 49 21.24 -13.78 -17.03
CA ALA A 49 20.30 -13.88 -18.13
C ALA A 49 19.96 -12.51 -18.75
N LEU A 50 19.84 -11.46 -17.91
CA LEU A 50 19.63 -10.07 -18.35
C LEU A 50 20.85 -9.51 -19.11
N LEU A 51 22.06 -9.72 -18.59
CA LEU A 51 23.31 -9.27 -19.22
C LEU A 51 23.54 -9.93 -20.58
N ASN A 52 23.23 -11.23 -20.71
CA ASN A 52 23.33 -11.97 -21.98
C ASN A 52 22.37 -11.42 -23.06
N GLN A 53 21.35 -10.64 -22.67
CA GLN A 53 20.49 -9.92 -23.60
C GLN A 53 21.00 -8.49 -23.89
N HIS A 54 22.17 -8.12 -23.40
CA HIS A 54 22.80 -6.81 -23.55
C HIS A 54 21.94 -5.66 -23.01
N ILE A 55 21.23 -5.89 -21.89
CA ILE A 55 20.49 -4.83 -21.22
C ILE A 55 21.49 -3.90 -20.52
N THR A 56 21.31 -2.61 -20.76
CA THR A 56 22.18 -1.54 -20.23
C THR A 56 21.48 -0.73 -19.15
N PRO A 57 22.22 0.03 -18.33
CA PRO A 57 21.63 0.92 -17.33
C PRO A 57 20.56 1.85 -17.92
N SER A 58 19.61 2.24 -17.11
CA SER A 58 18.44 3.09 -17.44
C SER A 58 17.41 2.46 -18.41
N GLN A 59 17.67 1.30 -19.01
CA GLN A 59 16.69 0.67 -19.88
C GLN A 59 15.50 0.13 -19.10
N PRO A 60 14.24 0.42 -19.54
CA PRO A 60 13.05 -0.13 -18.91
C PRO A 60 12.86 -1.61 -19.26
N VAL A 61 12.63 -2.42 -18.24
CA VAL A 61 12.38 -3.87 -18.35
C VAL A 61 11.04 -4.20 -17.72
N LEU A 62 10.10 -4.73 -18.50
CA LEU A 62 8.79 -5.11 -18.01
C LEU A 62 8.85 -6.43 -17.26
N LEU A 63 8.30 -6.48 -16.07
CA LEU A 63 8.14 -7.66 -15.25
C LEU A 63 6.75 -8.27 -15.47
N ALA A 64 6.62 -9.19 -16.43
CA ALA A 64 5.40 -9.95 -16.71
C ALA A 64 5.45 -11.31 -15.99
N VAL A 65 5.79 -11.28 -14.71
CA VAL A 65 5.92 -12.42 -13.80
C VAL A 65 4.81 -12.35 -12.75
N PRO A 66 4.12 -13.45 -12.44
CA PRO A 66 3.20 -13.49 -11.30
C PRO A 66 3.91 -13.14 -9.99
N VAL A 67 3.14 -12.68 -9.00
CA VAL A 67 3.69 -12.43 -7.66
C VAL A 67 4.27 -13.74 -7.10
N SER A 68 5.57 -13.76 -6.90
CA SER A 68 6.38 -14.93 -6.54
C SER A 68 7.77 -14.48 -6.09
N ILE A 69 8.53 -15.38 -5.53
CA ILE A 69 9.95 -15.15 -5.23
C ILE A 69 10.74 -14.78 -6.49
N ASP A 70 10.39 -15.36 -7.63
CA ASP A 70 11.04 -15.06 -8.90
C ASP A 70 10.79 -13.62 -9.36
N LEU A 71 9.59 -13.05 -9.08
CA LEU A 71 9.30 -11.64 -9.33
C LEU A 71 10.21 -10.73 -8.50
N ILE A 72 10.38 -11.06 -7.21
CA ILE A 72 11.21 -10.28 -6.28
C ILE A 72 12.67 -10.32 -6.74
N CYS A 73 13.20 -11.51 -7.00
CA CYS A 73 14.57 -11.68 -7.46
C CYS A 73 14.82 -11.02 -8.83
N ALA A 74 13.84 -11.07 -9.75
CA ALA A 74 13.95 -10.40 -11.05
C ALA A 74 13.95 -8.86 -10.90
N LEU A 75 13.12 -8.31 -10.02
CA LEU A 75 13.12 -6.88 -9.72
C LEU A 75 14.50 -6.44 -9.21
N LEU A 76 15.06 -7.18 -8.25
CA LEU A 76 16.37 -6.90 -7.65
C LEU A 76 17.52 -7.09 -8.67
N ALA A 77 17.46 -8.12 -9.52
CA ALA A 77 18.44 -8.34 -10.58
C ALA A 77 18.46 -7.23 -11.63
N ILE A 78 17.29 -6.69 -12.00
CA ILE A 78 17.18 -5.55 -12.91
C ILE A 78 17.79 -4.29 -12.25
N GLN A 79 17.53 -4.06 -10.97
CA GLN A 79 18.17 -2.96 -10.24
C GLN A 79 19.69 -3.14 -10.14
N ALA A 80 20.16 -4.38 -9.93
CA ALA A 80 21.59 -4.68 -9.83
C ALA A 80 22.39 -4.23 -11.06
N ILE A 81 21.84 -4.38 -12.26
CA ILE A 81 22.47 -3.93 -13.51
C ILE A 81 22.19 -2.45 -13.85
N GLY A 82 21.55 -1.71 -12.95
CA GLY A 82 21.16 -0.33 -13.15
C GLY A 82 20.04 -0.10 -14.16
N ALA A 83 19.32 -1.15 -14.58
CA ALA A 83 18.13 -1.05 -15.43
C ALA A 83 16.87 -0.70 -14.59
N VAL A 84 15.76 -0.39 -15.26
CA VAL A 84 14.54 0.10 -14.59
C VAL A 84 13.45 -0.96 -14.61
N PRO A 85 13.13 -1.61 -13.48
CA PRO A 85 12.02 -2.55 -13.41
C PRO A 85 10.68 -1.82 -13.52
N VAL A 86 9.82 -2.31 -14.42
CA VAL A 86 8.48 -1.78 -14.67
C VAL A 86 7.45 -2.85 -14.31
N LEU A 87 6.67 -2.61 -13.26
CA LEU A 87 5.55 -3.46 -12.89
C LEU A 87 4.31 -3.07 -13.72
N PRO A 88 3.58 -4.03 -14.32
CA PRO A 88 2.36 -3.73 -15.03
C PRO A 88 1.27 -3.21 -14.08
N PRO A 89 0.27 -2.46 -14.58
CA PRO A 89 -0.91 -2.13 -13.79
C PRO A 89 -1.61 -3.41 -13.31
N ALA A 90 -2.09 -3.41 -12.08
CA ALA A 90 -2.85 -4.53 -11.55
C ALA A 90 -4.07 -4.83 -12.44
N LYS A 91 -4.25 -6.11 -12.81
CA LYS A 91 -5.33 -6.57 -13.70
C LYS A 91 -5.31 -5.90 -15.10
N ALA A 92 -4.15 -5.45 -15.57
CA ALA A 92 -4.02 -4.97 -16.94
C ALA A 92 -4.31 -6.12 -17.91
N GLY A 93 -5.36 -5.98 -18.71
CA GLY A 93 -5.56 -6.84 -19.87
C GLY A 93 -4.49 -6.58 -20.96
N ALA A 94 -4.49 -7.37 -22.03
CA ALA A 94 -3.52 -7.25 -23.11
C ALA A 94 -3.36 -5.82 -23.65
N GLY A 95 -4.47 -5.09 -23.82
CA GLY A 95 -4.44 -3.69 -24.29
C GLY A 95 -3.76 -2.72 -23.32
N GLY A 96 -3.97 -2.88 -22.00
CA GLY A 96 -3.31 -2.07 -20.98
C GLY A 96 -1.81 -2.34 -20.91
N LEU A 97 -1.42 -3.61 -21.07
CA LEU A 97 -0.01 -4.01 -21.13
C LEU A 97 0.69 -3.43 -22.36
N LEU A 98 0.05 -3.51 -23.55
CA LEU A 98 0.54 -2.93 -24.78
C LEU A 98 0.73 -1.42 -24.69
N LYS A 99 -0.20 -0.74 -24.01
CA LYS A 99 -0.08 0.71 -23.76
C LYS A 99 1.18 1.01 -22.94
N VAL A 100 1.41 0.29 -21.84
CA VAL A 100 2.62 0.48 -21.00
C VAL A 100 3.88 0.24 -21.81
N ILE A 101 3.92 -0.81 -22.59
CA ILE A 101 5.08 -1.16 -23.44
C ILE A 101 5.37 -0.02 -24.44
N ARG A 102 4.35 0.45 -25.16
CA ARG A 102 4.50 1.52 -26.16
C ARG A 102 4.89 2.85 -25.52
N ASP A 103 4.16 3.27 -24.49
CA ASP A 103 4.35 4.59 -23.87
C ASP A 103 5.75 4.71 -23.21
N ARG A 104 6.39 3.58 -22.89
CA ARG A 104 7.71 3.52 -22.25
C ARG A 104 8.80 2.97 -23.16
N LYS A 105 8.51 2.71 -24.42
CA LYS A 105 9.46 2.16 -25.40
C LYS A 105 10.18 0.89 -24.88
N ILE A 106 9.43 0.02 -24.18
CA ILE A 106 9.97 -1.21 -23.59
C ILE A 106 10.31 -2.19 -24.71
N ARG A 107 11.51 -2.77 -24.64
CA ARG A 107 11.98 -3.81 -25.57
C ARG A 107 12.18 -5.16 -24.89
N PHE A 108 12.38 -5.15 -23.58
CA PHE A 108 12.72 -6.33 -22.78
C PHE A 108 11.58 -6.68 -21.84
N VAL A 109 11.18 -7.95 -21.85
CA VAL A 109 10.08 -8.46 -21.03
C VAL A 109 10.56 -9.72 -20.30
N VAL A 110 10.58 -9.67 -18.99
CA VAL A 110 10.87 -10.83 -18.15
C VAL A 110 9.58 -11.61 -17.94
N ILE A 111 9.64 -12.92 -18.15
CA ILE A 111 8.52 -13.88 -18.00
C ILE A 111 8.96 -15.09 -17.18
N ALA A 112 8.03 -15.69 -16.42
CA ALA A 112 8.33 -16.85 -15.61
C ALA A 112 8.57 -18.11 -16.47
N ARG A 113 7.72 -18.39 -17.45
CA ARG A 113 7.74 -19.60 -18.30
C ARG A 113 7.58 -19.26 -19.78
N SER A 114 7.90 -20.20 -20.66
CA SER A 114 7.74 -20.03 -22.12
C SER A 114 6.35 -19.55 -22.51
N PRO A 115 6.23 -18.57 -23.41
CA PRO A 115 4.98 -17.95 -23.81
C PRO A 115 4.14 -18.78 -24.78
N ASN A 116 3.99 -20.10 -24.56
CA ASN A 116 3.26 -20.97 -25.50
C ASN A 116 1.86 -20.47 -25.86
N LEU A 117 1.20 -19.72 -24.97
CA LEU A 117 -0.10 -19.11 -25.22
C LEU A 117 0.02 -17.76 -25.95
N LEU A 118 1.15 -17.04 -25.80
CA LEU A 118 1.40 -15.73 -26.42
C LEU A 118 1.92 -15.85 -27.86
N ARG A 119 2.43 -17.02 -28.29
CA ARG A 119 2.90 -17.25 -29.66
C ARG A 119 1.80 -17.12 -30.72
N ARG A 120 0.53 -17.24 -30.35
CA ARG A 120 -0.61 -17.16 -31.28
C ARG A 120 -1.05 -15.74 -31.67
N THR A 121 -0.55 -14.70 -30.98
CA THR A 121 -0.95 -13.29 -31.23
C THR A 121 0.17 -12.44 -31.81
N ALA A 122 1.15 -12.99 -32.42
CA ALA A 122 2.55 -12.62 -32.33
C ALA A 122 3.17 -11.87 -33.52
N ALA A 123 2.43 -11.25 -34.41
CA ALA A 123 3.07 -10.38 -35.42
C ALA A 123 3.76 -9.15 -34.83
N TRP A 124 3.20 -8.58 -33.75
CA TRP A 124 3.75 -7.43 -33.02
C TRP A 124 4.83 -7.82 -31.99
N MET A 125 4.91 -9.11 -31.60
CA MET A 125 5.88 -9.60 -30.60
C MET A 125 7.31 -9.72 -31.17
N LYS A 126 7.51 -9.63 -32.48
CA LYS A 126 8.84 -9.70 -33.12
C LYS A 126 9.82 -8.63 -32.66
N ASN A 127 9.30 -7.51 -32.11
CA ASN A 127 10.10 -6.39 -31.62
C ASN A 127 10.50 -6.48 -30.15
N PHE A 128 10.10 -7.56 -29.43
CA PHE A 128 10.39 -7.74 -28.01
C PHE A 128 11.34 -8.91 -27.79
N LYS A 129 12.25 -8.72 -26.83
CA LYS A 129 13.11 -9.76 -26.30
C LYS A 129 12.51 -10.29 -25.01
N PHE A 130 12.11 -11.57 -25.03
CA PHE A 130 11.60 -12.26 -23.85
C PHE A 130 12.73 -12.95 -23.12
N ILE A 131 12.78 -12.73 -21.79
CA ILE A 131 13.78 -13.33 -20.90
C ILE A 131 13.03 -14.26 -19.95
N MET A 132 13.24 -15.55 -20.14
CA MET A 132 12.70 -16.59 -19.26
C MET A 132 13.59 -16.72 -18.03
N ILE A 133 12.97 -16.75 -16.85
CA ILE A 133 13.71 -16.84 -15.58
C ILE A 133 13.44 -18.13 -14.80
N HIS A 134 12.56 -18.99 -15.30
CA HIS A 134 12.32 -20.29 -14.68
C HIS A 134 13.35 -21.32 -15.15
N GLY A 135 13.93 -22.07 -14.21
CA GLY A 135 14.90 -23.12 -14.50
C GLY A 135 16.27 -22.60 -14.95
N LEU A 136 16.62 -21.36 -14.57
CA LEU A 136 17.98 -20.85 -14.80
C LEU A 136 18.97 -21.68 -13.98
N PRO A 137 20.16 -21.97 -14.52
CA PRO A 137 21.21 -22.65 -13.77
C PRO A 137 21.70 -21.78 -12.60
N GLU A 138 22.11 -22.41 -11.53
CA GLU A 138 22.80 -21.72 -10.43
C GLU A 138 24.10 -21.10 -10.94
N VAL A 139 24.36 -19.88 -10.53
CA VAL A 139 25.52 -19.10 -10.97
C VAL A 139 26.24 -18.57 -9.74
N HIS A 140 27.43 -19.10 -9.49
CA HIS A 140 28.30 -18.68 -8.38
C HIS A 140 29.19 -17.48 -8.75
N GLN A 141 28.67 -16.52 -9.53
CA GLN A 141 29.43 -15.32 -9.86
C GLN A 141 29.14 -14.20 -8.88
N GLU A 142 30.16 -13.41 -8.60
CA GLU A 142 30.02 -12.19 -7.80
C GLU A 142 29.04 -11.22 -8.47
N ILE A 143 28.09 -10.73 -7.69
CA ILE A 143 27.13 -9.73 -8.15
C ILE A 143 27.79 -8.37 -8.09
N LEU A 144 28.15 -7.83 -9.26
CA LEU A 144 28.59 -6.44 -9.38
C LEU A 144 27.34 -5.54 -9.46
N VAL A 145 27.21 -4.62 -8.51
CA VAL A 145 26.12 -3.66 -8.48
C VAL A 145 26.54 -2.44 -9.30
N THR A 146 25.72 -2.08 -10.29
CA THR A 146 25.99 -0.93 -11.15
C THR A 146 25.61 0.38 -10.46
N ASP A 147 26.51 1.33 -10.46
CA ASP A 147 26.27 2.71 -9.99
C ASP A 147 25.33 3.43 -10.94
N VAL A 148 24.39 4.17 -10.37
CA VAL A 148 23.40 4.92 -11.13
C VAL A 148 23.21 6.33 -10.55
N PRO A 149 22.75 7.30 -11.37
CA PRO A 149 22.35 8.60 -10.86
C PRO A 149 21.25 8.50 -9.81
N PRO A 150 21.30 9.26 -8.70
CA PRO A 150 20.28 9.22 -7.63
C PRO A 150 18.85 9.42 -8.13
N ALA A 151 18.66 10.28 -9.11
CA ALA A 151 17.36 10.60 -9.70
C ALA A 151 16.86 9.56 -10.71
N GLN A 152 17.70 8.56 -11.10
CA GLN A 152 17.27 7.51 -12.02
C GLN A 152 16.14 6.70 -11.38
N PRO A 153 15.08 6.35 -12.14
CA PRO A 153 14.04 5.47 -11.65
C PRO A 153 14.59 4.11 -11.23
N ALA A 154 14.33 3.71 -10.00
CA ALA A 154 14.65 2.40 -9.44
C ALA A 154 13.47 1.44 -9.54
N LEU A 155 12.25 1.97 -9.64
CA LEU A 155 11.03 1.19 -9.76
C LEU A 155 9.92 2.03 -10.39
N VAL A 156 9.29 1.50 -11.42
CA VAL A 156 8.06 2.06 -11.98
C VAL A 156 6.89 1.13 -11.66
N SER A 157 5.93 1.65 -10.90
CA SER A 157 4.68 0.97 -10.59
C SER A 157 3.48 1.78 -11.07
N HIS A 158 2.26 1.26 -10.91
CA HIS A 158 1.05 1.96 -11.32
C HIS A 158 0.09 2.07 -10.15
N SER A 159 -0.41 3.27 -9.89
CA SER A 159 -1.50 3.54 -8.95
C SER A 159 -2.84 3.59 -9.69
N SER A 160 -3.94 3.26 -8.99
CA SER A 160 -5.29 3.47 -9.51
C SER A 160 -5.58 4.96 -9.48
N GLY A 161 -5.40 5.65 -10.61
CA GLY A 161 -5.73 7.07 -10.70
C GLY A 161 -7.18 7.36 -10.32
N SER A 162 -7.45 8.51 -9.71
CA SER A 162 -8.81 8.97 -9.37
C SER A 162 -9.74 9.08 -10.60
N THR A 163 -9.15 9.22 -11.78
CA THR A 163 -9.85 9.26 -13.09
C THR A 163 -10.11 7.89 -13.71
N GLY A 164 -9.74 6.80 -13.04
CA GLY A 164 -9.93 5.43 -13.53
C GLY A 164 -8.80 4.91 -14.43
N ALA A 165 -7.94 5.77 -14.99
CA ALA A 165 -6.76 5.35 -15.72
C ALA A 165 -5.58 5.12 -14.75
N ALA A 166 -4.84 4.02 -14.93
CA ALA A 166 -3.67 3.73 -14.12
C ALA A 166 -2.58 4.78 -14.35
N LYS A 167 -2.19 5.50 -13.28
CA LYS A 167 -1.11 6.49 -13.30
C LYS A 167 0.22 5.80 -12.94
N ALA A 168 1.26 6.07 -13.69
CA ALA A 168 2.59 5.58 -13.37
C ALA A 168 3.22 6.39 -12.24
N VAL A 169 3.87 5.67 -11.33
CA VAL A 169 4.65 6.22 -10.23
C VAL A 169 6.10 5.83 -10.43
N TYR A 170 6.96 6.83 -10.57
CA TYR A 170 8.39 6.68 -10.75
C TYR A 170 9.07 6.91 -9.40
N ARG A 171 9.64 5.87 -8.81
CA ARG A 171 10.45 5.99 -7.60
C ARG A 171 11.91 5.86 -7.98
N SER A 172 12.67 6.92 -7.75
CA SER A 172 14.12 6.91 -8.00
C SER A 172 14.86 6.11 -6.92
N HIS A 173 16.13 5.81 -7.17
CA HIS A 173 16.97 5.18 -6.16
C HIS A 173 17.09 6.03 -4.90
N ALA A 174 17.23 7.35 -5.04
CA ALA A 174 17.23 8.27 -3.90
C ALA A 174 15.93 8.23 -3.10
N VAL A 175 14.78 8.20 -3.78
CA VAL A 175 13.45 8.10 -3.12
C VAL A 175 13.32 6.78 -2.35
N LEU A 176 13.70 5.64 -2.93
CA LEU A 176 13.61 4.35 -2.24
C LEU A 176 14.55 4.25 -1.04
N LEU A 177 15.77 4.81 -1.15
CA LEU A 177 16.70 4.89 -0.02
C LEU A 177 16.15 5.77 1.10
N ALA A 178 15.58 6.93 0.76
CA ALA A 178 14.95 7.81 1.73
C ALA A 178 13.70 7.17 2.36
N GLN A 179 12.85 6.48 1.61
CA GLN A 179 11.71 5.72 2.14
C GLN A 179 12.18 4.64 3.12
N HIS A 180 13.22 3.88 2.76
CA HIS A 180 13.79 2.88 3.67
C HIS A 180 14.30 3.53 4.96
N GLN A 181 15.02 4.66 4.87
CA GLN A 181 15.54 5.35 6.05
C GLN A 181 14.41 5.88 6.95
N VAL A 182 13.38 6.51 6.37
CA VAL A 182 12.23 7.05 7.12
C VAL A 182 11.44 5.91 7.80
N LEU A 183 11.23 4.79 7.12
CA LEU A 183 10.58 3.62 7.72
C LEU A 183 11.40 3.05 8.87
N LYS A 184 12.73 2.95 8.71
CA LYS A 184 13.65 2.49 9.76
C LYS A 184 13.64 3.40 11.00
N GLU A 185 13.52 4.71 10.81
CA GLU A 185 13.43 5.68 11.90
C GLU A 185 12.06 5.64 12.60
N THR A 186 10.98 5.44 11.82
CA THR A 186 9.60 5.41 12.34
C THR A 186 9.28 4.09 13.03
N PHE A 187 9.78 2.99 12.47
CA PHE A 187 9.58 1.62 12.94
C PHE A 187 10.95 0.92 13.02
N PRO A 188 11.75 1.20 14.07
CA PRO A 188 13.08 0.61 14.19
C PRO A 188 13.00 -0.92 14.23
N PRO A 189 13.70 -1.64 13.35
CA PRO A 189 13.74 -3.09 13.39
C PRO A 189 14.56 -3.57 14.59
N TRP A 190 14.20 -4.72 15.13
CA TRP A 190 14.97 -5.37 16.21
C TRP A 190 15.45 -6.75 15.80
N PRO A 191 16.43 -7.34 16.53
CA PRO A 191 16.91 -8.69 16.24
C PRO A 191 15.79 -9.71 16.24
N ASP A 192 15.85 -10.66 15.31
CA ASP A 192 14.89 -11.77 15.16
C ASP A 192 13.42 -11.39 14.94
N GLN A 193 13.18 -10.13 14.57
CA GLN A 193 11.85 -9.70 14.17
C GLN A 193 11.36 -10.50 12.97
N VAL A 194 10.12 -11.00 13.09
CA VAL A 194 9.38 -11.67 12.01
C VAL A 194 8.20 -10.80 11.64
N ASP A 195 8.17 -10.30 10.41
CA ASP A 195 7.12 -9.43 9.87
C ASP A 195 6.21 -10.17 8.89
N PHE A 196 4.96 -9.78 8.87
CA PHE A 196 3.92 -10.34 8.00
C PHE A 196 3.37 -9.23 7.08
N PRO A 197 4.10 -8.87 6.00
CA PRO A 197 3.78 -7.72 5.17
C PRO A 197 2.75 -8.06 4.09
N LEU A 198 1.65 -7.31 4.04
CA LEU A 198 0.72 -7.35 2.91
C LEU A 198 1.20 -6.48 1.74
N PHE A 199 2.01 -5.45 2.01
CA PHE A 199 2.45 -4.47 1.02
C PHE A 199 3.86 -4.77 0.49
N PRO A 200 4.05 -4.80 -0.86
CA PRO A 200 5.35 -5.13 -1.45
C PRO A 200 6.50 -4.18 -1.10
N ASN A 201 6.21 -2.90 -0.83
CA ASN A 201 7.22 -1.94 -0.41
C ASN A 201 7.78 -2.26 0.98
N ILE A 202 6.97 -2.80 1.89
CA ILE A 202 7.42 -3.25 3.20
C ILE A 202 8.37 -4.45 3.06
N LEU A 203 8.08 -5.38 2.14
CA LEU A 203 9.00 -6.49 1.85
C LEU A 203 10.38 -6.00 1.37
N LEU A 204 10.42 -4.99 0.48
CA LEU A 204 11.69 -4.40 0.04
C LEU A 204 12.43 -3.70 1.19
N HIS A 205 11.68 -3.03 2.07
CA HIS A 205 12.24 -2.44 3.29
C HIS A 205 12.83 -3.50 4.21
N ASN A 206 12.10 -4.59 4.45
CA ASN A 206 12.53 -5.69 5.31
C ASN A 206 13.79 -6.36 4.78
N LEU A 207 13.89 -6.60 3.48
CA LEU A 207 15.11 -7.13 2.85
C LEU A 207 16.31 -6.18 3.04
N ALA A 208 16.08 -4.87 2.96
CA ALA A 208 17.13 -3.89 3.20
C ALA A 208 17.50 -3.78 4.69
N ALA A 209 16.57 -4.07 5.61
CA ALA A 209 16.78 -4.06 7.06
C ALA A 209 17.33 -5.40 7.60
N GLY A 210 17.20 -6.50 6.86
CA GLY A 210 17.54 -7.85 7.33
C GLY A 210 16.46 -8.47 8.22
N THR A 211 15.22 -7.98 8.13
CA THR A 211 14.06 -8.52 8.84
C THR A 211 13.46 -9.68 8.07
N THR A 212 13.14 -10.77 8.77
CA THR A 212 12.46 -11.93 8.18
C THR A 212 11.03 -11.56 7.81
N SER A 213 10.62 -11.83 6.58
CA SER A 213 9.24 -11.61 6.09
C SER A 213 8.56 -12.94 5.82
N VAL A 214 7.41 -13.16 6.45
CA VAL A 214 6.49 -14.25 6.14
C VAL A 214 5.39 -13.72 5.24
N LEU A 215 5.29 -14.23 4.02
CA LEU A 215 4.27 -13.76 3.09
C LEU A 215 2.91 -14.41 3.39
N PRO A 216 1.80 -13.62 3.38
CA PRO A 216 0.48 -14.17 3.60
C PRO A 216 0.08 -15.17 2.51
N ASP A 217 -0.46 -16.32 2.92
CA ASP A 217 -0.99 -17.32 2.00
C ASP A 217 -2.33 -16.87 1.43
N ILE A 218 -2.23 -16.09 0.39
CA ILE A 218 -3.37 -15.56 -0.35
C ILE A 218 -3.25 -16.03 -1.80
N PRO A 219 -4.19 -16.84 -2.31
CA PRO A 219 -4.13 -17.34 -3.67
C PRO A 219 -3.92 -16.22 -4.70
N ARG A 220 -2.80 -16.28 -5.44
CA ARG A 220 -2.36 -15.27 -6.43
C ARG A 220 -2.24 -13.85 -5.87
N PHE A 221 -2.09 -13.70 -4.54
CA PHE A 221 -2.13 -12.41 -3.85
C PHE A 221 -3.38 -11.55 -4.16
N GLU A 222 -4.51 -12.21 -4.45
CA GLU A 222 -5.80 -11.55 -4.66
C GLU A 222 -6.55 -11.40 -3.33
N LEU A 223 -6.62 -10.19 -2.78
CA LEU A 223 -7.22 -9.92 -1.46
C LEU A 223 -8.66 -10.44 -1.30
N SER A 224 -9.43 -10.52 -2.39
CA SER A 224 -10.77 -11.12 -2.35
C SER A 224 -10.79 -12.61 -1.99
N LYS A 225 -9.65 -13.28 -2.15
CA LYS A 225 -9.45 -14.71 -1.87
C LYS A 225 -8.80 -14.99 -0.51
N VAL A 226 -8.62 -13.97 0.32
CA VAL A 226 -8.11 -14.16 1.69
C VAL A 226 -9.02 -15.13 2.42
N ASP A 227 -8.41 -16.18 2.96
CA ASP A 227 -9.04 -17.11 3.92
C ASP A 227 -8.52 -16.78 5.33
N PRO A 228 -9.36 -16.24 6.21
CA PRO A 228 -8.93 -15.89 7.55
C PRO A 228 -8.46 -17.09 8.40
N ALA A 229 -8.98 -18.29 8.14
CA ALA A 229 -8.55 -19.50 8.86
C ALA A 229 -7.09 -19.85 8.51
N VAL A 230 -6.74 -19.77 7.22
CA VAL A 230 -5.37 -20.00 6.75
C VAL A 230 -4.41 -18.97 7.35
N ILE A 231 -4.81 -17.69 7.35
CA ILE A 231 -4.01 -16.61 7.95
C ILE A 231 -3.84 -16.81 9.46
N ALA A 232 -4.91 -17.18 10.18
CA ALA A 232 -4.82 -17.50 11.61
C ALA A 232 -3.80 -18.61 11.88
N GLY A 233 -3.85 -19.69 11.10
CA GLY A 233 -2.88 -20.78 11.16
C GLY A 233 -1.44 -20.32 10.93
N GLN A 234 -1.21 -19.43 9.94
CA GLN A 234 0.11 -18.86 9.70
C GLN A 234 0.58 -18.00 10.89
N LEU A 235 -0.27 -17.10 11.44
CA LEU A 235 0.10 -16.25 12.57
C LEU A 235 0.53 -17.06 13.79
N ILE A 236 -0.14 -18.21 14.04
CA ILE A 236 0.20 -19.11 15.15
C ILE A 236 1.52 -19.84 14.88
N ARG A 237 1.68 -20.41 13.68
CA ARG A 237 2.80 -21.28 13.33
C ARG A 237 4.12 -20.54 13.14
N GLU A 238 4.08 -19.36 12.52
CA GLU A 238 5.28 -18.65 12.05
C GLU A 238 5.88 -17.70 13.09
N GLY A 239 5.26 -17.54 14.26
CA GLY A 239 5.78 -16.67 15.32
C GLY A 239 5.85 -15.19 14.90
N ILE A 240 4.78 -14.66 14.34
CA ILE A 240 4.72 -13.30 13.81
C ILE A 240 4.77 -12.25 14.92
N HIS A 241 5.67 -11.28 14.76
CA HIS A 241 5.82 -10.14 15.68
C HIS A 241 5.14 -8.88 15.16
N THR A 242 5.15 -8.64 13.87
CA THR A 242 4.55 -7.44 13.28
C THR A 242 3.71 -7.79 12.04
N LEU A 243 2.63 -7.03 11.84
CA LEU A 243 1.76 -7.17 10.67
C LEU A 243 1.53 -5.81 10.01
N THR A 244 1.47 -5.83 8.68
CA THR A 244 0.97 -4.67 7.94
C THR A 244 -0.13 -5.08 6.99
N GLY A 245 -1.19 -4.26 6.90
CA GLY A 245 -2.32 -4.57 6.03
C GLY A 245 -3.25 -3.40 5.80
N ASN A 246 -4.27 -3.63 4.96
CA ASN A 246 -5.28 -2.62 4.68
C ASN A 246 -6.59 -2.89 5.44
N VAL A 247 -7.50 -1.92 5.39
CA VAL A 247 -8.80 -1.97 6.09
C VAL A 247 -9.63 -3.19 5.71
N TYR A 248 -9.67 -3.58 4.43
CA TYR A 248 -10.43 -4.77 3.99
C TYR A 248 -9.87 -6.06 4.59
N TYR A 249 -8.55 -6.21 4.54
CA TYR A 249 -7.83 -7.35 5.08
C TYR A 249 -8.12 -7.53 6.58
N PHE A 250 -7.89 -6.48 7.36
CA PHE A 250 -8.10 -6.54 8.81
C PHE A 250 -9.57 -6.70 9.20
N LYS A 251 -10.52 -6.09 8.48
CA LYS A 251 -11.96 -6.35 8.73
C LYS A 251 -12.32 -7.81 8.55
N LYS A 252 -11.78 -8.45 7.50
CA LYS A 252 -12.06 -9.85 7.21
C LYS A 252 -11.45 -10.79 8.25
N LEU A 253 -10.22 -10.49 8.69
CA LEU A 253 -9.56 -11.24 9.75
C LEU A 253 -10.27 -11.06 11.10
N LEU A 254 -10.57 -9.82 11.46
CA LEU A 254 -11.22 -9.48 12.74
C LEU A 254 -12.55 -10.25 12.92
N ALA A 255 -13.41 -10.24 11.90
CA ALA A 255 -14.70 -10.95 11.96
C ALA A 255 -14.51 -12.45 12.25
N TYR A 256 -13.51 -13.09 11.64
CA TYR A 256 -13.20 -14.49 11.88
C TYR A 256 -12.59 -14.72 13.27
N PHE A 257 -11.66 -13.86 13.69
CA PHE A 257 -10.96 -14.00 14.97
C PHE A 257 -11.91 -13.81 16.15
N GLU A 258 -12.82 -12.83 16.06
CA GLU A 258 -13.87 -12.62 17.07
C GLU A 258 -14.82 -13.81 17.15
N GLN A 259 -15.28 -14.34 16.01
CA GLN A 259 -16.16 -15.51 15.94
C GLN A 259 -15.53 -16.75 16.58
N HIS A 260 -14.21 -16.93 16.47
CA HIS A 260 -13.50 -18.10 16.97
C HIS A 260 -12.73 -17.85 18.27
N ALA A 261 -12.94 -16.68 18.91
CA ALA A 261 -12.27 -16.26 20.15
C ALA A 261 -10.73 -16.40 20.07
N LEU A 262 -10.13 -16.03 18.95
CA LEU A 262 -8.68 -16.10 18.75
C LEU A 262 -7.99 -14.82 19.24
N TYR A 263 -6.87 -14.99 19.93
CA TYR A 263 -6.01 -13.91 20.41
C TYR A 263 -4.55 -14.19 20.09
N PHE A 264 -3.80 -13.17 19.68
CA PHE A 264 -2.42 -13.30 19.24
C PHE A 264 -1.48 -12.49 20.15
N LEU A 265 -0.87 -13.16 21.12
CA LEU A 265 -0.02 -12.53 22.15
C LEU A 265 1.41 -12.26 21.68
N CYS A 266 1.88 -12.90 20.61
CA CYS A 266 3.23 -12.70 20.07
C CYS A 266 3.34 -11.41 19.25
N VAL A 267 2.22 -10.93 18.71
CA VAL A 267 2.19 -9.73 17.88
C VAL A 267 2.39 -8.48 18.73
N GLN A 268 3.39 -7.67 18.38
CA GLN A 268 3.82 -6.48 19.10
C GLN A 268 3.45 -5.18 18.40
N ALA A 269 3.29 -5.22 17.05
CA ALA A 269 2.87 -4.04 16.31
C ALA A 269 2.03 -4.40 15.08
N ILE A 270 1.05 -3.54 14.77
CA ILE A 270 0.22 -3.65 13.57
C ILE A 270 0.18 -2.30 12.87
N GLY A 271 0.57 -2.29 11.59
CA GLY A 271 0.42 -1.16 10.70
C GLY A 271 -0.82 -1.31 9.81
N ILE A 272 -1.75 -0.36 9.88
CA ILE A 272 -2.96 -0.36 9.05
C ILE A 272 -3.02 0.90 8.20
N GLY A 273 -3.24 0.74 6.87
CA GLY A 273 -3.25 1.86 5.95
C GLY A 273 -3.88 1.56 4.60
N GLY A 274 -3.49 2.31 3.57
CA GLY A 274 -3.93 2.13 2.19
C GLY A 274 -5.33 2.69 1.85
N SER A 275 -6.14 3.02 2.85
CA SER A 275 -7.44 3.73 2.74
C SER A 275 -7.77 4.37 4.09
N PRO A 276 -8.76 5.28 4.19
CA PRO A 276 -9.22 5.79 5.48
C PRO A 276 -9.54 4.66 6.46
N VAL A 277 -8.98 4.74 7.68
CA VAL A 277 -9.09 3.71 8.71
C VAL A 277 -10.14 4.09 9.72
N PRO A 278 -11.26 3.34 9.84
CA PRO A 278 -12.26 3.58 10.87
C PRO A 278 -11.68 3.38 12.26
N GLU A 279 -11.97 4.29 13.17
CA GLU A 279 -11.50 4.23 14.56
C GLU A 279 -11.89 2.93 15.26
N LEU A 280 -13.14 2.54 15.10
CA LEU A 280 -13.67 1.31 15.67
C LEU A 280 -12.86 0.07 15.24
N LEU A 281 -12.42 0.00 13.97
CA LEU A 281 -11.58 -1.10 13.49
C LEU A 281 -10.22 -1.14 14.23
N ALA A 282 -9.59 0.02 14.37
CA ALA A 282 -8.31 0.10 15.06
C ALA A 282 -8.42 -0.30 16.54
N LEU A 283 -9.46 0.14 17.22
CA LEU A 283 -9.76 -0.24 18.61
C LEU A 283 -10.12 -1.73 18.77
N SER A 284 -10.86 -2.29 17.79
CA SER A 284 -11.19 -3.72 17.81
C SER A 284 -9.95 -4.60 17.60
N LEU A 285 -8.98 -4.17 16.80
CA LEU A 285 -7.70 -4.88 16.67
C LEU A 285 -6.93 -4.96 17.99
N LYS A 286 -6.97 -3.95 18.86
CA LYS A 286 -6.35 -4.00 20.19
C LYS A 286 -6.88 -5.14 21.06
N LYS A 287 -8.16 -5.51 20.90
CA LYS A 287 -8.77 -6.62 21.67
C LYS A 287 -8.22 -7.97 21.25
N ILE A 288 -8.01 -8.16 19.93
CA ILE A 288 -7.50 -9.41 19.35
C ILE A 288 -5.98 -9.53 19.51
N PHE A 289 -5.29 -8.40 19.48
CA PHE A 289 -3.84 -8.30 19.61
C PHE A 289 -3.47 -7.44 20.85
N PRO A 290 -3.72 -7.95 22.07
CA PRO A 290 -3.69 -7.12 23.30
C PRO A 290 -2.30 -6.59 23.67
N ARG A 291 -1.22 -7.16 23.11
CA ARG A 291 0.16 -6.67 23.28
C ARG A 291 0.63 -5.79 22.15
N ALA A 292 -0.17 -5.67 21.09
CA ALA A 292 0.25 -4.92 19.90
C ALA A 292 -0.02 -3.42 20.05
N THR A 293 0.94 -2.62 19.66
CA THR A 293 0.71 -1.21 19.33
C THR A 293 0.10 -1.13 17.94
N ILE A 294 -1.04 -0.46 17.83
CA ILE A 294 -1.73 -0.28 16.55
C ILE A 294 -1.31 1.07 15.95
N PHE A 295 -0.80 1.05 14.73
CA PHE A 295 -0.40 2.24 13.97
C PHE A 295 -1.31 2.44 12.78
N ILE A 296 -1.90 3.62 12.65
CA ILE A 296 -2.52 4.09 11.42
C ILE A 296 -1.44 4.75 10.58
N ILE A 297 -1.22 4.23 9.36
CA ILE A 297 -0.17 4.71 8.45
C ILE A 297 -0.84 5.37 7.25
N TYR A 298 -0.68 6.69 7.16
CA TYR A 298 -1.11 7.46 6.00
C TYR A 298 0.03 7.62 5.01
N GLY A 299 -0.24 7.21 3.78
CA GLY A 299 0.73 7.27 2.70
C GLY A 299 0.12 6.86 1.36
N SER A 300 0.95 6.93 0.35
CA SER A 300 0.63 6.53 -1.02
C SER A 300 1.82 5.84 -1.68
N SER A 301 1.63 5.32 -2.89
CA SER A 301 2.76 4.76 -3.67
C SER A 301 3.84 5.78 -3.96
N GLU A 302 3.49 7.06 -3.96
CA GLU A 302 4.38 8.19 -4.18
C GLU A 302 5.16 8.61 -2.92
N ALA A 303 4.56 8.42 -1.73
CA ALA A 303 5.15 8.84 -0.45
C ALA A 303 4.63 7.96 0.70
N GLU A 304 5.53 7.32 1.43
CA GLU A 304 5.17 6.46 2.56
C GLU A 304 6.33 6.38 3.58
N PRO A 305 6.03 6.65 4.89
CA PRO A 305 4.79 7.23 5.41
C PRO A 305 4.74 8.77 5.20
N ILE A 306 3.52 9.32 5.04
CA ILE A 306 3.27 10.76 5.12
C ILE A 306 3.03 11.17 6.57
N ALA A 307 2.13 10.46 7.25
CA ALA A 307 1.87 10.63 8.67
C ALA A 307 1.61 9.27 9.34
N VAL A 308 1.87 9.20 10.63
CA VAL A 308 1.66 8.00 11.45
C VAL A 308 1.00 8.39 12.75
N ARG A 309 -0.03 7.63 13.13
CA ARG A 309 -0.70 7.74 14.42
C ARG A 309 -0.59 6.42 15.18
N MET A 310 -0.10 6.49 16.40
CA MET A 310 -0.27 5.42 17.38
C MET A 310 -1.68 5.53 17.98
N VAL A 311 -2.45 4.45 17.91
CA VAL A 311 -3.83 4.43 18.41
C VAL A 311 -3.84 4.35 19.93
N GLY A 312 -4.30 5.43 20.56
CA GLY A 312 -4.49 5.51 22.01
C GLY A 312 -5.74 4.76 22.51
N ASP A 313 -6.06 4.91 23.78
CA ASP A 313 -7.27 4.34 24.40
C ASP A 313 -8.44 5.32 24.33
N GLU A 314 -8.16 6.62 24.22
CA GLU A 314 -9.17 7.64 24.08
C GLU A 314 -9.73 7.69 22.65
N PRO A 315 -11.06 7.67 22.49
CA PRO A 315 -11.68 7.73 21.17
C PRO A 315 -11.50 9.11 20.55
N VAL A 316 -11.23 9.11 19.26
CA VAL A 316 -11.21 10.33 18.44
C VAL A 316 -12.65 10.88 18.29
N HIS A 317 -12.78 12.21 18.36
CA HIS A 317 -14.10 12.84 18.18
C HIS A 317 -14.72 12.41 16.82
N PRO A 318 -15.99 12.00 16.79
CA PRO A 318 -16.61 11.41 15.59
C PRO A 318 -16.52 12.29 14.33
N LEU A 319 -16.60 13.63 14.52
CA LEU A 319 -16.50 14.59 13.42
C LEU A 319 -15.06 15.07 13.14
N ALA A 320 -14.03 14.47 13.72
CA ALA A 320 -12.66 14.84 13.38
C ALA A 320 -12.27 14.45 11.94
N GLY A 321 -13.08 13.61 11.30
CA GLY A 321 -12.67 12.91 10.09
C GLY A 321 -11.74 11.74 10.43
N TYR A 322 -10.85 11.37 9.51
CA TYR A 322 -9.89 10.29 9.75
C TYR A 322 -8.58 10.87 10.29
N LYS A 323 -8.37 10.77 11.59
CA LYS A 323 -7.14 11.21 12.23
C LYS A 323 -6.00 10.27 11.87
N VAL A 324 -4.97 10.78 11.18
CA VAL A 324 -3.82 10.00 10.70
C VAL A 324 -2.52 10.32 11.44
N GLY A 325 -2.56 11.29 12.36
CA GLY A 325 -1.53 11.56 13.36
C GLY A 325 -0.42 12.49 12.90
N THR A 326 0.77 12.29 13.45
CA THR A 326 1.92 13.17 13.27
C THR A 326 2.51 13.03 11.88
N VAL A 327 2.70 14.15 11.19
CA VAL A 327 3.36 14.19 9.89
C VAL A 327 4.85 13.85 10.06
N SER A 328 5.39 13.04 9.16
CA SER A 328 6.81 12.69 9.16
C SER A 328 7.68 13.94 9.19
N LYS A 329 8.69 13.96 10.08
CA LYS A 329 9.66 15.07 10.19
C LYS A 329 10.44 15.35 8.88
N HIS A 330 10.42 14.41 7.95
CA HIS A 330 11.06 14.51 6.64
C HIS A 330 10.13 15.08 5.56
N ILE A 331 8.87 15.41 5.92
CA ILE A 331 7.88 16.00 5.02
C ILE A 331 7.65 17.46 5.36
N GLN A 332 7.76 18.29 4.36
CA GLN A 332 7.19 19.63 4.34
C GLN A 332 5.75 19.52 3.85
N LEU A 333 4.78 19.71 4.75
CA LEU A 333 3.38 19.69 4.45
C LEU A 333 2.86 21.11 4.29
N ALA A 334 2.05 21.35 3.26
CA ALA A 334 1.27 22.57 3.11
C ALA A 334 -0.19 22.23 2.80
N LEU A 335 -1.09 23.08 3.25
CA LEU A 335 -2.52 22.99 2.99
C LEU A 335 -2.90 24.10 1.99
N ALA A 336 -3.25 23.72 0.75
CA ALA A 336 -3.79 24.67 -0.21
C ALA A 336 -5.23 25.05 0.23
N PRO A 337 -5.50 26.32 0.61
CA PRO A 337 -6.72 26.69 1.31
C PRO A 337 -7.99 26.31 0.54
N ALA A 338 -8.98 25.74 1.23
CA ALA A 338 -10.29 25.36 0.67
C ALA A 338 -11.46 25.88 1.51
N GLY A 339 -11.23 26.37 2.72
CA GLY A 339 -12.23 26.89 3.63
C GLY A 339 -12.01 26.45 5.08
N GLU A 340 -13.08 26.29 5.85
CA GLU A 340 -13.03 25.86 7.25
C GLU A 340 -13.99 24.71 7.52
N VAL A 341 -13.58 23.78 8.40
CA VAL A 341 -14.46 22.74 8.95
C VAL A 341 -14.66 22.96 10.44
N VAL A 342 -15.76 22.41 10.96
CA VAL A 342 -16.13 22.50 12.38
C VAL A 342 -15.99 21.12 13.02
N VAL A 343 -15.24 21.05 14.13
CA VAL A 343 -15.07 19.85 14.93
C VAL A 343 -15.25 20.23 16.40
N ALA A 344 -16.18 19.59 17.09
CA ALA A 344 -16.48 19.89 18.51
C ALA A 344 -16.68 21.39 18.80
N GLY A 345 -17.33 22.12 17.89
CA GLY A 345 -17.57 23.57 18.01
C GLY A 345 -16.38 24.47 17.64
N LYS A 346 -15.18 23.92 17.41
CA LYS A 346 -14.00 24.66 16.95
C LYS A 346 -13.92 24.69 15.43
N ARG A 347 -13.42 25.80 14.87
CA ARG A 347 -13.16 25.96 13.43
C ARG A 347 -11.70 25.68 13.12
N TYR A 348 -11.46 24.88 12.08
CA TYR A 348 -10.12 24.56 11.58
C TYR A 348 -10.01 24.91 10.10
N PRO A 349 -8.98 25.64 9.68
CA PRO A 349 -8.70 25.86 8.26
C PRO A 349 -8.37 24.54 7.58
N VAL A 350 -9.06 24.25 6.48
CA VAL A 350 -8.87 23.02 5.71
C VAL A 350 -8.35 23.32 4.32
N GLY A 351 -7.50 22.43 3.78
CA GLY A 351 -6.97 22.56 2.44
C GLY A 351 -6.59 21.25 1.79
N GLU A 352 -6.34 21.27 0.47
CA GLU A 352 -5.72 20.15 -0.23
C GLU A 352 -4.31 19.95 0.31
N ILE A 353 -4.01 18.73 0.73
CA ILE A 353 -2.70 18.37 1.30
C ILE A 353 -1.69 18.26 0.17
N THR A 354 -0.65 19.09 0.23
CA THR A 354 0.52 19.04 -0.64
C THR A 354 1.76 18.73 0.18
N ILE A 355 2.64 17.91 -0.37
CA ILE A 355 3.81 17.41 0.35
C ILE A 355 5.07 17.48 -0.50
N LYS A 356 6.20 17.71 0.18
CA LYS A 356 7.55 17.66 -0.38
C LYS A 356 8.47 16.98 0.62
N GLY A 357 9.45 16.21 0.14
CA GLY A 357 10.42 15.56 1.01
C GLY A 357 11.30 14.58 0.25
N PRO A 358 12.39 14.09 0.86
CA PRO A 358 13.35 13.22 0.19
C PRO A 358 12.77 11.86 -0.23
N HIS A 359 11.74 11.37 0.47
CA HIS A 359 11.06 10.11 0.19
C HIS A 359 9.75 10.28 -0.59
N VAL A 360 9.51 11.47 -1.16
CA VAL A 360 8.33 11.77 -1.98
C VAL A 360 8.71 11.68 -3.46
N ALA A 361 8.04 10.79 -4.21
CA ALA A 361 8.20 10.67 -5.64
C ALA A 361 7.42 11.78 -6.36
N ILE A 362 8.10 12.87 -6.67
CA ILE A 362 7.51 14.03 -7.35
C ILE A 362 7.71 13.87 -8.86
N SER A 363 6.66 14.17 -9.64
CA SER A 363 6.75 14.18 -11.10
C SER A 363 7.65 15.32 -11.60
N THR A 364 8.37 15.09 -12.69
CA THR A 364 9.22 16.12 -13.33
C THR A 364 8.40 17.37 -13.64
N GLY A 365 8.91 18.53 -13.26
CA GLY A 365 8.26 19.82 -13.50
C GLY A 365 7.25 20.26 -12.43
N THR A 366 7.12 19.51 -11.32
CA THR A 366 6.34 19.92 -10.15
C THR A 366 7.23 20.10 -8.93
N GLU A 367 6.92 21.07 -8.07
CA GLU A 367 7.70 21.34 -6.85
C GLU A 367 7.24 20.51 -5.64
N ALA A 368 5.97 20.08 -5.64
CA ALA A 368 5.34 19.32 -4.57
C ALA A 368 4.35 18.30 -5.13
N LEU A 369 4.03 17.30 -4.35
CA LEU A 369 3.01 16.30 -4.65
C LEU A 369 1.69 16.70 -4.02
N GLY A 370 0.66 16.95 -4.83
CA GLY A 370 -0.72 17.02 -4.36
C GLY A 370 -1.24 15.61 -4.09
N THR A 371 -1.62 15.34 -2.84
CA THR A 371 -2.11 14.01 -2.45
C THR A 371 -3.51 13.73 -2.99
N GLY A 372 -4.28 14.79 -3.26
CA GLY A 372 -5.70 14.74 -3.56
C GLY A 372 -6.57 14.45 -2.34
N ASP A 373 -6.01 14.42 -1.14
CA ASP A 373 -6.74 14.42 0.12
C ASP A 373 -6.82 15.83 0.69
N PHE A 374 -7.88 16.12 1.41
CA PHE A 374 -8.10 17.39 2.14
C PHE A 374 -8.08 17.12 3.63
N GLY A 375 -7.57 18.07 4.38
CA GLY A 375 -7.47 17.89 5.82
C GLY A 375 -7.05 19.16 6.54
N TYR A 376 -6.91 19.05 7.85
CA TYR A 376 -6.46 20.11 8.76
C TYR A 376 -5.46 19.53 9.76
N LEU A 377 -4.70 20.42 10.41
CA LEU A 377 -3.91 20.09 11.60
C LEU A 377 -4.69 20.50 12.86
N ASP A 378 -4.83 19.56 13.79
CA ASP A 378 -5.48 19.84 15.07
C ASP A 378 -4.57 20.63 16.03
N GLU A 379 -5.02 20.88 17.27
CA GLU A 379 -4.26 21.62 18.30
C GLU A 379 -2.95 20.93 18.73
N HIS A 380 -2.77 19.65 18.40
CA HIS A 380 -1.57 18.88 18.67
C HIS A 380 -0.68 18.74 17.43
N ASN A 381 -0.97 19.49 16.35
CA ASN A 381 -0.33 19.37 15.04
C ASN A 381 -0.46 17.96 14.42
N GLU A 382 -1.53 17.23 14.75
CA GLU A 382 -1.83 15.97 14.13
C GLU A 382 -2.77 16.16 12.94
N LEU A 383 -2.47 15.46 11.85
CA LEU A 383 -3.21 15.55 10.60
C LEU A 383 -4.52 14.76 10.67
N CYS A 384 -5.62 15.42 10.29
CA CYS A 384 -6.95 14.83 10.16
C CYS A 384 -7.44 14.97 8.72
N LEU A 385 -7.82 13.87 8.08
CA LEU A 385 -8.35 13.87 6.72
C LEU A 385 -9.87 14.11 6.76
N THR A 386 -10.36 15.06 5.95
CA THR A 386 -11.77 15.46 5.95
C THR A 386 -12.47 15.21 4.62
N ALA A 387 -11.70 15.14 3.50
CA ALA A 387 -12.26 14.85 2.19
C ALA A 387 -11.25 14.29 1.19
N ARG A 388 -11.78 13.87 0.05
CA ARG A 388 -11.04 13.44 -1.12
C ARG A 388 -11.42 14.28 -2.33
N LYS A 389 -10.46 14.63 -3.18
CA LYS A 389 -10.64 15.36 -4.43
C LYS A 389 -11.72 14.75 -5.32
N GLY A 390 -12.64 15.57 -5.78
CA GLY A 390 -13.87 15.18 -6.48
C GLY A 390 -15.09 15.04 -5.56
N ASN A 391 -14.91 15.18 -4.22
CA ASN A 391 -15.98 15.22 -3.22
C ASN A 391 -15.62 16.17 -2.05
N GLU A 392 -14.82 17.22 -2.33
CA GLU A 392 -14.19 18.10 -1.33
C GLU A 392 -15.05 19.28 -0.86
N LEU A 393 -16.25 19.48 -1.42
CA LEU A 393 -17.09 20.61 -1.05
C LEU A 393 -17.39 20.65 0.45
N ILE A 394 -17.39 21.85 1.00
CA ILE A 394 -17.76 22.11 2.40
C ILE A 394 -19.22 22.50 2.45
N CYS A 395 -20.00 21.83 3.29
CA CYS A 395 -21.41 22.17 3.55
C CYS A 395 -21.60 22.46 5.04
N LYS A 396 -21.94 23.69 5.41
CA LYS A 396 -22.12 24.14 6.79
C LYS A 396 -20.98 23.74 7.73
N GLY A 397 -19.72 23.88 7.27
CA GLY A 397 -18.53 23.52 8.05
C GLY A 397 -18.22 22.03 8.14
N LEU A 398 -18.82 21.21 7.29
CA LEU A 398 -18.58 19.77 7.24
C LEU A 398 -18.09 19.32 5.87
N GLN A 399 -17.22 18.30 5.86
CA GLN A 399 -16.81 17.53 4.70
C GLN A 399 -17.15 16.05 4.87
N HIS A 400 -17.14 15.30 3.78
CA HIS A 400 -17.75 13.97 3.74
C HIS A 400 -17.11 12.93 4.68
N TYR A 401 -15.79 12.97 4.91
CA TYR A 401 -15.12 12.01 5.80
C TYR A 401 -15.55 12.18 7.26
N GLN A 402 -15.96 13.37 7.69
CA GLN A 402 -16.48 13.61 9.04
C GLN A 402 -17.77 12.80 9.27
N LEU A 403 -18.68 12.80 8.30
CA LEU A 403 -19.94 12.05 8.37
C LEU A 403 -19.71 10.53 8.25
N GLU A 404 -18.82 10.14 7.34
CA GLU A 404 -18.47 8.74 7.16
C GLU A 404 -17.84 8.13 8.42
N GLN A 405 -16.89 8.84 9.03
CA GLN A 405 -16.26 8.41 10.27
C GLN A 405 -17.25 8.35 11.43
N ALA A 406 -18.16 9.33 11.55
CA ALA A 406 -19.19 9.31 12.58
C ALA A 406 -20.12 8.09 12.45
N LEU A 407 -20.51 7.73 11.23
CA LEU A 407 -21.32 6.55 10.96
C LEU A 407 -20.55 5.25 11.20
N MET A 408 -19.25 5.20 10.83
CA MET A 408 -18.40 4.02 10.98
C MET A 408 -18.02 3.69 12.44
N GLN A 409 -18.47 4.48 13.41
CA GLN A 409 -18.37 4.15 14.84
C GLN A 409 -19.46 3.17 15.31
N ASP A 410 -20.50 2.93 14.51
CA ASP A 410 -21.50 1.91 14.78
C ASP A 410 -21.11 0.59 14.06
N GLN A 411 -21.00 -0.51 14.83
CA GLN A 411 -20.59 -1.81 14.30
C GLN A 411 -21.53 -2.37 13.22
N ARG A 412 -22.80 -1.94 13.18
CA ARG A 412 -23.77 -2.32 12.17
C ARG A 412 -23.54 -1.65 10.82
N VAL A 413 -22.68 -0.61 10.77
CA VAL A 413 -22.28 0.07 9.54
C VAL A 413 -21.02 -0.59 8.99
N GLU A 414 -21.16 -1.35 7.92
CA GLU A 414 -20.01 -1.94 7.23
C GLU A 414 -19.22 -0.91 6.43
N ARG A 415 -19.96 0.02 5.78
CA ARG A 415 -19.40 1.08 4.94
C ARG A 415 -20.37 2.26 4.81
N ALA A 416 -19.83 3.46 4.81
CA ALA A 416 -20.59 4.68 4.57
C ALA A 416 -19.91 5.51 3.48
N ALA A 417 -20.70 6.12 2.60
CA ALA A 417 -20.25 7.11 1.61
C ALA A 417 -21.16 8.31 1.67
N ALA A 418 -20.61 9.49 1.93
CA ALA A 418 -21.34 10.75 1.92
C ALA A 418 -20.94 11.53 0.64
N ILE A 419 -21.92 11.79 -0.21
CA ILE A 419 -21.73 12.61 -1.41
C ILE A 419 -22.23 14.02 -1.11
N VAL A 420 -21.34 14.99 -1.22
CA VAL A 420 -21.71 16.40 -1.04
C VAL A 420 -22.17 17.00 -2.37
N ARG A 421 -23.31 17.71 -2.33
CA ARG A 421 -23.87 18.48 -3.44
C ARG A 421 -24.18 19.90 -2.97
N LYS A 422 -24.64 20.75 -3.89
CA LYS A 422 -25.01 22.15 -3.56
C LYS A 422 -26.13 22.28 -2.51
N ASP A 423 -27.02 21.29 -2.46
CA ASP A 423 -28.18 21.25 -1.55
C ASP A 423 -27.83 20.58 -0.19
N GLY A 424 -26.74 19.85 -0.08
CA GLY A 424 -26.30 19.15 1.15
C GLY A 424 -25.67 17.78 0.89
N PHE A 425 -25.71 16.94 1.92
CA PHE A 425 -25.14 15.59 1.84
C PHE A 425 -26.19 14.54 1.48
N HIS A 426 -25.80 13.63 0.59
CA HIS A 426 -26.51 12.42 0.25
C HIS A 426 -25.72 11.22 0.78
N LEU A 427 -26.31 10.51 1.74
CA LEU A 427 -25.66 9.37 2.42
C LEU A 427 -26.05 8.05 1.77
N TYR A 428 -25.05 7.22 1.56
CA TYR A 428 -25.19 5.83 1.12
C TYR A 428 -24.56 4.93 2.16
N VAL A 429 -25.33 4.02 2.75
CA VAL A 429 -24.85 3.20 3.87
C VAL A 429 -25.08 1.72 3.54
N GLN A 430 -24.02 0.94 3.70
CA GLN A 430 -24.01 -0.51 3.64
C GLN A 430 -23.89 -1.04 5.06
N GLY A 431 -24.76 -1.97 5.43
CA GLY A 431 -24.77 -2.59 6.75
C GLY A 431 -26.17 -2.96 7.23
N ASN A 432 -26.24 -3.50 8.44
CA ASN A 432 -27.50 -3.91 9.08
C ASN A 432 -28.04 -2.81 10.01
N ILE A 433 -28.43 -1.69 9.42
CA ILE A 433 -28.91 -0.51 10.16
C ILE A 433 -30.06 0.16 9.38
N GLY A 434 -31.05 0.72 10.08
CA GLY A 434 -32.20 1.43 9.49
C GLY A 434 -31.88 2.90 9.21
N GLU A 435 -32.62 3.53 8.27
CA GLU A 435 -32.43 4.96 7.94
C GLU A 435 -32.68 5.88 9.14
N GLN A 436 -33.69 5.57 9.97
CA GLN A 436 -33.97 6.31 11.19
C GLN A 436 -32.83 6.23 12.20
N GLU A 437 -32.20 5.05 12.33
CA GLU A 437 -31.05 4.84 13.23
C GLU A 437 -29.82 5.60 12.74
N ILE A 438 -29.54 5.59 11.41
CA ILE A 438 -28.50 6.40 10.77
C ILE A 438 -28.71 7.89 11.10
N SER A 439 -29.94 8.38 10.94
CA SER A 439 -30.30 9.74 11.31
C SER A 439 -30.05 10.03 12.80
N ASN A 440 -30.43 9.11 13.69
CA ASN A 440 -30.23 9.25 15.14
C ASN A 440 -28.76 9.25 15.57
N ILE A 441 -27.90 8.51 14.88
CA ILE A 441 -26.44 8.57 15.10
C ILE A 441 -25.93 9.98 14.79
N LEU A 442 -26.28 10.52 13.62
CA LEU A 442 -25.78 11.82 13.17
C LEU A 442 -26.36 12.99 13.96
N LYS A 443 -27.63 12.94 14.38
CA LYS A 443 -28.28 13.97 15.21
C LYS A 443 -27.55 14.28 16.50
N LYS A 444 -26.75 13.34 17.01
CA LYS A 444 -25.93 13.55 18.22
C LYS A 444 -24.81 14.59 17.98
N TRP A 445 -24.41 14.78 16.73
CA TRP A 445 -23.19 15.50 16.38
C TRP A 445 -23.40 16.69 15.46
N ILE A 446 -24.46 16.67 14.64
CA ILE A 446 -24.71 17.69 13.61
C ILE A 446 -26.19 18.12 13.55
N ASP A 447 -26.41 19.29 12.98
CA ASP A 447 -27.73 19.66 12.48
C ASP A 447 -28.09 18.76 11.29
N ILE A 448 -29.09 17.91 11.48
CA ILE A 448 -29.52 16.93 10.48
C ILE A 448 -30.06 17.57 9.19
N SER A 449 -30.40 18.85 9.20
CA SER A 449 -30.88 19.59 8.01
C SER A 449 -29.87 19.63 6.87
N VAL A 450 -28.58 19.34 7.16
CA VAL A 450 -27.51 19.22 6.15
C VAL A 450 -27.64 17.94 5.34
N ILE A 451 -28.35 16.91 5.85
CA ILE A 451 -28.58 15.65 5.19
C ILE A 451 -29.83 15.73 4.34
N LYS A 452 -29.71 15.52 3.03
CA LYS A 452 -30.83 15.60 2.07
C LYS A 452 -31.44 14.24 1.77
N SER A 453 -30.62 13.18 1.78
CA SER A 453 -31.13 11.81 1.64
C SER A 453 -30.24 10.81 2.35
N ILE A 454 -30.87 9.75 2.82
CA ILE A 454 -30.21 8.55 3.34
C ILE A 454 -30.70 7.38 2.47
N SER A 455 -29.76 6.59 1.96
CA SER A 455 -30.08 5.45 1.11
C SER A 455 -29.27 4.24 1.56
N LYS A 456 -29.97 3.18 1.92
CA LYS A 456 -29.35 1.87 2.17
C LYS A 456 -28.88 1.25 0.86
N ARG A 457 -27.73 0.60 0.89
CA ARG A 457 -27.15 -0.10 -0.26
C ARG A 457 -26.67 -1.48 0.15
N ASN A 458 -26.97 -2.49 -0.65
CA ASN A 458 -26.41 -3.83 -0.45
C ASN A 458 -24.90 -3.84 -0.66
N ARG A 459 -24.40 -2.93 -1.52
CA ARG A 459 -22.98 -2.79 -1.83
C ARG A 459 -22.63 -1.35 -2.23
N ILE A 460 -21.61 -0.79 -1.61
CA ILE A 460 -20.96 0.47 -2.02
C ILE A 460 -19.77 0.14 -2.91
N PRO A 461 -19.65 0.75 -4.11
CA PRO A 461 -18.54 0.50 -5.03
C PRO A 461 -17.18 0.87 -4.43
N VAL A 462 -16.21 -0.05 -4.54
CA VAL A 462 -14.83 0.15 -4.11
C VAL A 462 -13.83 -0.22 -5.19
N ASP A 463 -12.60 0.24 -5.05
CA ASP A 463 -11.51 -0.14 -5.93
C ASP A 463 -11.23 -1.64 -5.90
N GLN A 464 -10.73 -2.18 -7.02
CA GLN A 464 -10.48 -3.61 -7.15
C GLN A 464 -9.16 -4.08 -6.51
N ARG A 465 -8.26 -3.15 -6.20
CA ARG A 465 -6.92 -3.47 -5.67
C ARG A 465 -6.93 -3.59 -4.15
N HIS A 466 -7.47 -2.57 -3.47
CA HIS A 466 -7.48 -2.51 -2.00
C HIS A 466 -8.81 -2.99 -1.41
N LEU A 467 -9.89 -3.05 -2.21
CA LEU A 467 -11.25 -3.43 -1.81
C LEU A 467 -11.82 -2.58 -0.65
N SER A 468 -11.22 -1.42 -0.41
CA SER A 468 -11.55 -0.51 0.71
C SER A 468 -11.74 0.93 0.28
N LYS A 469 -11.09 1.41 -0.80
CA LYS A 469 -11.25 2.79 -1.29
C LYS A 469 -12.57 2.94 -2.02
N ILE A 470 -13.44 3.82 -1.52
CA ILE A 470 -14.74 4.11 -2.13
C ILE A 470 -14.56 4.81 -3.47
N LEU A 471 -15.30 4.36 -4.48
CA LEU A 471 -15.35 4.99 -5.80
C LEU A 471 -16.55 5.95 -5.85
N TYR A 472 -16.39 7.15 -5.27
CA TYR A 472 -17.45 8.14 -5.11
C TYR A 472 -18.18 8.47 -6.41
N ASN A 473 -17.49 8.49 -7.54
CA ASN A 473 -18.08 8.72 -8.87
C ASN A 473 -19.03 7.60 -9.34
N LYS A 474 -18.97 6.42 -8.69
CA LYS A 474 -19.85 5.27 -8.97
C LYS A 474 -20.93 5.07 -7.92
N VAL A 475 -20.92 5.86 -6.85
CA VAL A 475 -21.97 5.87 -5.83
C VAL A 475 -23.07 6.80 -6.33
N ARG A 476 -24.19 6.24 -6.79
CA ARG A 476 -25.36 6.99 -7.28
C ARG A 476 -26.64 6.33 -6.77
#